data_48a908b9591938eaea17e4fd48443bce
#
_entry.id   48a908b9591938eaea17e4fd48443bce
#
_cell.length_a   1.000
_cell.length_b   1.000
_cell.length_c   1.000
_cell.angle_alpha   90.00
_cell.angle_beta   90.00
_cell.angle_gamma   90.00
#
_symmetry.space_group_name_H-M   'P 1'
#
loop_
_entity.id
_entity.type
_entity.pdbx_description
1 polymer ?
#
loop_
_entity_poly.entity_id
_entity_poly.type
_entity_poly.pdbx_seq_one_letter_code
_entity_poly.pdbx_strand_id
1 'polypeptide(L)'
;MLCQFTVKNYKSIRDEVTFDMQAAAISEHEDRIIKDMDGEMYLPVSSIYGPNGGGKSNVLAALHTLVAKILRPLYATEDNEERAFLQKRIIVEPFAFSDSKNEPTEFELFFRTDSAEYRYILHVKRDVVMYESLDRVKLETGRRSGLFTRDEKGVELKGAFAKLKVSEDLSKTLTLLSYLGIAYKGNAVVKDVLNWFEYGVDFLNYGNPIQELRMAISTSEDVKHLMLDMIQEMDLDIVDFRVEEKENDRIEVYTKHLVDDVETELSLSDESSGTKKLFGLLPFIAASLLDGTVLVIDELDAKIHPVLLRHIIMMFNDMEINKHKAQLIFTSHDLSTMNSEVFRRDEIWFVAKGNAQNSKLYSLVEFKNEKGESVRKDAKFDKQYLEGKYGADPYLRRIIDWGKVNA
;
A
#
# COMPACT_ATOMS: atom_id res chain seq x y z
N MET A 1 -3.35 11.22 -1.33
CA MET A 1 -3.44 10.20 -2.40
C MET A 1 -2.07 9.77 -2.88
N LEU A 2 -1.89 8.51 -3.23
CA LEU A 2 -0.77 8.01 -4.03
C LEU A 2 -1.09 8.24 -5.51
N CYS A 3 -0.16 8.87 -6.24
CA CYS A 3 -0.30 9.06 -7.69
C CYS A 3 0.47 8.00 -8.46
N GLN A 4 1.77 7.85 -8.14
CA GLN A 4 2.64 6.90 -8.83
C GLN A 4 3.81 6.52 -7.92
N PHE A 5 4.25 5.28 -8.00
CA PHE A 5 5.43 4.78 -7.30
C PHE A 5 6.33 4.01 -8.25
N THR A 6 7.59 4.42 -8.35
CA THR A 6 8.61 3.75 -9.17
C THR A 6 9.73 3.25 -8.27
N VAL A 7 10.19 2.04 -8.55
CA VAL A 7 11.31 1.43 -7.82
C VAL A 7 12.23 0.66 -8.76
N LYS A 8 13.55 0.72 -8.49
CA LYS A 8 14.58 -0.02 -9.21
C LYS A 8 15.59 -0.60 -8.22
N ASN A 9 16.11 -1.77 -8.55
CA ASN A 9 17.15 -2.45 -7.76
C ASN A 9 16.74 -2.71 -6.30
N TYR A 10 15.59 -3.38 -6.10
CA TYR A 10 15.06 -3.72 -4.78
C TYR A 10 14.62 -5.18 -4.71
N LYS A 11 15.19 -6.00 -3.83
CA LYS A 11 14.88 -7.42 -3.62
C LYS A 11 14.78 -8.22 -4.93
N SER A 12 13.57 -8.60 -5.38
CA SER A 12 13.38 -9.31 -6.66
C SER A 12 13.25 -8.36 -7.87
N ILE A 13 13.17 -7.07 -7.65
CA ILE A 13 13.05 -6.04 -8.68
C ILE A 13 14.44 -5.57 -9.06
N ARG A 14 14.92 -5.92 -10.28
CA ARG A 14 16.20 -5.47 -10.82
C ARG A 14 16.05 -4.19 -11.62
N ASP A 15 15.22 -4.27 -12.64
CA ASP A 15 14.96 -3.17 -13.56
C ASP A 15 13.87 -2.26 -12.98
N GLU A 16 13.77 -1.05 -13.48
CA GLU A 16 12.75 -0.11 -13.07
C GLU A 16 11.35 -0.67 -13.31
N VAL A 17 10.49 -0.56 -12.31
CA VAL A 17 9.06 -0.85 -12.39
C VAL A 17 8.28 0.32 -11.82
N THR A 18 7.18 0.66 -12.48
CA THR A 18 6.28 1.75 -12.07
C THR A 18 4.91 1.19 -11.77
N PHE A 19 4.38 1.54 -10.61
CA PHE A 19 3.01 1.29 -10.19
C PHE A 19 2.26 2.61 -10.23
N ASP A 20 1.27 2.71 -11.12
CA ASP A 20 0.55 3.94 -11.41
C ASP A 20 -0.88 3.85 -10.90
N MET A 21 -1.31 4.85 -10.13
CA MET A 21 -2.68 5.01 -9.64
C MET A 21 -3.44 6.08 -10.44
N GLN A 22 -2.84 6.68 -11.48
CA GLN A 22 -3.53 7.57 -12.38
C GLN A 22 -4.44 6.77 -13.31
N ALA A 23 -5.70 7.19 -13.46
CA ALA A 23 -6.66 6.47 -14.28
C ALA A 23 -6.33 6.62 -15.77
N ALA A 24 -6.27 5.48 -16.47
CA ALA A 24 -6.07 5.48 -17.92
C ALA A 24 -7.30 6.05 -18.65
N ALA A 25 -7.08 6.59 -19.86
CA ALA A 25 -8.15 7.11 -20.70
C ALA A 25 -8.97 5.99 -21.37
N ILE A 26 -9.68 5.21 -20.55
CA ILE A 26 -10.59 4.13 -20.97
C ILE A 26 -12.00 4.39 -20.42
N SER A 27 -13.03 3.97 -21.17
CA SER A 27 -14.43 4.23 -20.84
C SER A 27 -15.06 3.10 -19.99
N GLU A 28 -14.34 2.62 -18.98
CA GLU A 28 -14.81 1.57 -18.08
C GLU A 28 -15.06 2.18 -16.71
N HIS A 29 -16.25 1.98 -16.12
CA HIS A 29 -16.57 2.41 -14.76
C HIS A 29 -16.11 3.85 -14.42
N GLU A 30 -16.40 4.81 -15.30
CA GLU A 30 -16.01 6.23 -15.13
C GLU A 30 -16.64 6.88 -13.89
N ASP A 31 -17.72 6.29 -13.39
CA ASP A 31 -18.42 6.65 -12.16
C ASP A 31 -17.63 6.30 -10.88
N ARG A 32 -16.66 5.39 -10.98
CA ARG A 32 -15.85 4.91 -9.85
C ARG A 32 -14.51 5.63 -9.69
N ILE A 33 -14.18 6.56 -10.58
CA ILE A 33 -12.89 7.25 -10.59
C ILE A 33 -12.88 8.41 -9.60
N ILE A 34 -11.82 8.52 -8.82
CA ILE A 34 -11.54 9.68 -7.99
C ILE A 34 -11.17 10.86 -8.89
N LYS A 35 -11.98 11.90 -8.89
CA LYS A 35 -11.69 13.16 -9.59
C LYS A 35 -11.12 14.17 -8.61
N ASP A 36 -9.93 14.70 -8.94
CA ASP A 36 -9.30 15.70 -8.09
C ASP A 36 -9.65 17.13 -8.56
N MET A 37 -9.27 18.14 -7.77
CA MET A 37 -9.67 19.54 -7.98
C MET A 37 -9.15 20.13 -9.29
N ASP A 38 -8.03 19.66 -9.79
CA ASP A 38 -7.42 20.10 -11.06
C ASP A 38 -7.92 19.32 -12.30
N GLY A 39 -8.84 18.37 -12.09
CA GLY A 39 -9.40 17.51 -13.14
C GLY A 39 -8.61 16.23 -13.41
N GLU A 40 -7.49 16.01 -12.72
CA GLU A 40 -6.78 14.75 -12.79
C GLU A 40 -7.60 13.62 -12.16
N MET A 41 -7.44 12.41 -12.69
CA MET A 41 -8.24 11.25 -12.33
C MET A 41 -7.37 10.13 -11.77
N TYR A 42 -7.79 9.56 -10.63
CA TYR A 42 -7.05 8.51 -9.92
C TYR A 42 -7.92 7.29 -9.64
N LEU A 43 -7.27 6.15 -9.53
CA LEU A 43 -7.93 4.88 -9.22
C LEU A 43 -8.16 4.77 -7.70
N PRO A 44 -9.38 4.40 -7.26
CA PRO A 44 -9.66 4.11 -5.87
C PRO A 44 -9.14 2.74 -5.44
N VAL A 45 -8.97 1.82 -6.39
CA VAL A 45 -8.52 0.45 -6.13
C VAL A 45 -7.46 0.04 -7.13
N SER A 46 -6.46 -0.72 -6.68
CA SER A 46 -5.55 -1.46 -7.55
C SER A 46 -5.14 -2.78 -6.93
N SER A 47 -5.21 -3.84 -7.72
CA SER A 47 -4.92 -5.21 -7.32
C SER A 47 -3.72 -5.77 -8.07
N ILE A 48 -2.82 -6.46 -7.35
CA ILE A 48 -1.59 -7.05 -7.93
C ILE A 48 -1.70 -8.57 -7.89
N TYR A 49 -1.69 -9.20 -9.05
CA TYR A 49 -1.73 -10.63 -9.25
C TYR A 49 -0.39 -11.18 -9.74
N GLY A 50 -0.20 -12.48 -9.63
CA GLY A 50 0.99 -13.17 -10.12
C GLY A 50 1.30 -14.44 -9.34
N PRO A 51 2.27 -15.25 -9.78
CA PRO A 51 2.62 -16.51 -9.13
C PRO A 51 3.24 -16.30 -7.75
N ASN A 52 3.22 -17.38 -6.93
CA ASN A 52 3.98 -17.42 -5.68
C ASN A 52 5.47 -17.21 -5.97
N GLY A 53 6.12 -16.34 -5.20
CA GLY A 53 7.50 -15.95 -5.43
C GLY A 53 7.73 -15.07 -6.66
N GLY A 54 6.67 -14.57 -7.32
CA GLY A 54 6.74 -13.63 -8.44
C GLY A 54 7.26 -12.25 -8.04
N GLY A 55 7.04 -11.85 -6.79
CA GLY A 55 7.48 -10.56 -6.24
C GLY A 55 6.36 -9.56 -5.95
N LYS A 56 5.09 -10.01 -5.90
CA LYS A 56 3.94 -9.15 -5.52
C LYS A 56 4.19 -8.36 -4.24
N SER A 57 4.50 -9.08 -3.15
CA SER A 57 4.80 -8.48 -1.85
C SER A 57 6.03 -7.54 -1.89
N ASN A 58 6.97 -7.74 -2.83
CA ASN A 58 8.15 -6.89 -2.93
C ASN A 58 7.83 -5.51 -3.50
N VAL A 59 6.78 -5.37 -4.34
CA VAL A 59 6.30 -4.06 -4.80
C VAL A 59 5.77 -3.26 -3.61
N LEU A 60 4.89 -3.87 -2.80
CA LEU A 60 4.33 -3.22 -1.60
C LEU A 60 5.42 -2.96 -0.54
N ALA A 61 6.31 -3.93 -0.33
CA ALA A 61 7.43 -3.79 0.60
C ALA A 61 8.41 -2.67 0.20
N ALA A 62 8.57 -2.38 -1.09
CA ALA A 62 9.40 -1.28 -1.55
C ALA A 62 8.81 0.08 -1.12
N LEU A 63 7.50 0.28 -1.31
CA LEU A 63 6.80 1.48 -0.85
C LEU A 63 6.86 1.60 0.69
N HIS A 64 6.58 0.52 1.42
CA HIS A 64 6.73 0.49 2.88
C HIS A 64 8.15 0.84 3.34
N THR A 65 9.18 0.31 2.64
CA THR A 65 10.59 0.61 2.96
C THR A 65 10.91 2.09 2.79
N LEU A 66 10.41 2.72 1.73
CA LEU A 66 10.56 4.17 1.50
C LEU A 66 9.93 4.97 2.63
N VAL A 67 8.65 4.70 2.95
CA VAL A 67 7.91 5.37 4.03
C VAL A 67 8.63 5.19 5.38
N ALA A 68 9.00 3.96 5.70
CA ALA A 68 9.71 3.67 6.94
C ALA A 68 11.10 4.33 7.02
N LYS A 69 11.82 4.48 5.90
CA LYS A 69 13.13 5.17 5.85
C LYS A 69 13.02 6.65 6.22
N ILE A 70 11.87 7.26 5.93
CA ILE A 70 11.57 8.65 6.26
C ILE A 70 11.08 8.77 7.70
N LEU A 71 10.13 7.92 8.12
CA LEU A 71 9.44 8.09 9.41
C LEU A 71 10.22 7.58 10.62
N ARG A 72 10.91 6.44 10.52
CA ARG A 72 11.59 5.85 11.69
C ARG A 72 12.55 6.80 12.42
N PRO A 73 13.36 7.64 11.73
CA PRO A 73 14.21 8.59 12.43
C PRO A 73 13.43 9.65 13.23
N LEU A 74 12.20 9.99 12.79
CA LEU A 74 11.35 10.95 13.51
C LEU A 74 10.89 10.36 14.85
N TYR A 75 10.48 9.10 14.86
CA TYR A 75 10.02 8.40 16.07
C TYR A 75 11.18 8.01 17.00
N ALA A 76 12.39 7.80 16.48
CA ALA A 76 13.55 7.46 17.30
C ALA A 76 14.02 8.61 18.21
N THR A 77 13.53 9.85 17.98
CA THR A 77 13.81 11.01 18.83
C THR A 77 12.82 11.16 20.00
N GLU A 78 11.76 10.34 20.05
CA GLU A 78 10.79 10.32 21.13
C GLU A 78 11.24 9.29 22.17
N ASP A 79 11.33 9.72 23.46
CA ASP A 79 11.65 8.87 24.62
C ASP A 79 10.47 7.91 24.94
N ASN A 80 10.19 6.98 24.05
CA ASN A 80 9.16 5.99 24.23
C ASN A 80 9.74 4.57 24.08
N GLU A 81 9.77 3.82 25.20
CA GLU A 81 10.30 2.45 25.24
C GLU A 81 9.54 1.49 24.31
N GLU A 82 8.23 1.72 24.10
CA GLU A 82 7.40 0.92 23.20
C GLU A 82 7.85 1.03 21.72
N ARG A 83 8.56 2.11 21.37
CA ARG A 83 9.08 2.36 20.03
C ARG A 83 10.56 2.00 19.85
N ALA A 84 11.17 1.32 20.82
CA ALA A 84 12.58 0.92 20.75
C ALA A 84 12.93 0.07 19.51
N PHE A 85 11.95 -0.69 18.96
CA PHE A 85 12.14 -1.43 17.71
C PHE A 85 12.31 -0.52 16.50
N LEU A 86 11.83 0.74 16.55
CA LEU A 86 11.98 1.74 15.49
C LEU A 86 13.40 2.31 15.41
N GLN A 87 14.22 2.13 16.45
CA GLN A 87 15.62 2.59 16.45
C GLN A 87 16.53 1.76 15.51
N LYS A 88 16.09 0.57 15.06
CA LYS A 88 16.87 -0.23 14.10
C LYS A 88 16.92 0.47 12.75
N ARG A 89 18.15 0.67 12.23
CA ARG A 89 18.37 1.21 10.89
C ARG A 89 17.68 0.35 9.84
N ILE A 90 17.05 0.99 8.86
CA ILE A 90 16.50 0.31 7.69
C ILE A 90 17.65 0.11 6.70
N ILE A 91 17.96 -1.15 6.47
CA ILE A 91 18.90 -1.59 5.43
C ILE A 91 18.06 -1.94 4.20
N VAL A 92 18.30 -1.22 3.11
CA VAL A 92 17.64 -1.48 1.84
C VAL A 92 18.37 -2.61 1.12
N GLU A 93 17.64 -3.66 0.77
CA GLU A 93 18.19 -4.85 0.13
C GLU A 93 18.12 -4.69 -1.40
N PRO A 94 19.27 -4.60 -2.11
CA PRO A 94 19.29 -4.54 -3.57
C PRO A 94 18.98 -5.92 -4.18
N PHE A 95 18.78 -5.95 -5.50
CA PHE A 95 18.65 -7.19 -6.24
C PHE A 95 19.92 -8.05 -6.14
N ALA A 96 19.77 -9.32 -5.72
CA ALA A 96 20.90 -10.13 -5.28
C ALA A 96 21.65 -10.84 -6.43
N PHE A 97 21.01 -11.05 -7.61
CA PHE A 97 21.49 -11.99 -8.64
C PHE A 97 22.32 -11.35 -9.76
N SER A 98 22.76 -10.10 -9.60
CA SER A 98 23.58 -9.41 -10.61
C SER A 98 24.55 -8.43 -9.95
N ASP A 99 25.37 -7.74 -10.77
CA ASP A 99 26.27 -6.69 -10.32
C ASP A 99 25.53 -5.46 -9.75
N SER A 100 24.22 -5.34 -10.01
CA SER A 100 23.36 -4.29 -9.45
C SER A 100 23.29 -4.30 -7.92
N LYS A 101 23.72 -5.39 -7.23
CA LYS A 101 23.93 -5.40 -5.77
C LYS A 101 24.87 -4.29 -5.28
N ASN A 102 25.71 -3.75 -6.17
CA ASN A 102 26.65 -2.67 -5.88
C ASN A 102 26.11 -1.28 -6.25
N GLU A 103 24.96 -1.21 -6.90
CA GLU A 103 24.26 0.02 -7.26
C GLU A 103 23.27 0.42 -6.15
N PRO A 104 22.86 1.70 -6.08
CA PRO A 104 21.82 2.11 -5.17
C PRO A 104 20.46 1.49 -5.57
N THR A 105 19.58 1.33 -4.59
CA THR A 105 18.15 1.21 -4.83
C THR A 105 17.59 2.59 -5.09
N GLU A 106 16.78 2.74 -6.12
CA GLU A 106 16.19 3.99 -6.53
C GLU A 106 14.68 3.94 -6.28
N PHE A 107 14.16 4.95 -5.59
CA PHE A 107 12.74 5.15 -5.35
C PHE A 107 12.32 6.50 -5.92
N GLU A 108 11.16 6.54 -6.55
CA GLU A 108 10.49 7.77 -6.96
C GLU A 108 9.00 7.66 -6.59
N LEU A 109 8.48 8.69 -5.94
CA LEU A 109 7.13 8.73 -5.42
C LEU A 109 6.45 10.04 -5.82
N PHE A 110 5.30 9.93 -6.48
CA PHE A 110 4.37 11.03 -6.66
C PHE A 110 3.19 10.84 -5.74
N PHE A 111 2.89 11.85 -4.95
CA PHE A 111 1.75 11.83 -4.04
C PHE A 111 1.12 13.21 -3.92
N ARG A 112 -0.15 13.24 -3.51
CA ARG A 112 -0.91 14.47 -3.32
C ARG A 112 -1.39 14.62 -1.89
N THR A 113 -1.29 15.84 -1.41
CA THR A 113 -2.02 16.37 -0.25
C THR A 113 -3.16 17.25 -0.76
N ASP A 114 -3.94 17.86 0.14
CA ASP A 114 -4.99 18.81 -0.25
C ASP A 114 -4.44 20.07 -0.93
N SER A 115 -3.16 20.39 -0.70
CA SER A 115 -2.54 21.64 -1.14
C SER A 115 -1.66 21.49 -2.37
N ALA A 116 -1.05 20.33 -2.57
CA ALA A 116 0.01 20.18 -3.57
C ALA A 116 0.22 18.70 -3.98
N GLU A 117 0.76 18.55 -5.19
CA GLU A 117 1.41 17.32 -5.63
C GLU A 117 2.91 17.43 -5.34
N TYR A 118 3.45 16.37 -4.81
CA TYR A 118 4.87 16.23 -4.50
C TYR A 118 5.50 15.11 -5.32
N ARG A 119 6.74 15.36 -5.76
CA ARG A 119 7.62 14.34 -6.34
C ARG A 119 8.82 14.17 -5.41
N TYR A 120 8.96 13.00 -4.83
CA TYR A 120 10.07 12.66 -3.95
C TYR A 120 10.93 11.57 -4.60
N ILE A 121 12.24 11.81 -4.68
CA ILE A 121 13.22 10.85 -5.20
C ILE A 121 14.22 10.54 -4.09
N LEU A 122 14.52 9.24 -3.92
CA LEU A 122 15.49 8.76 -2.96
C LEU A 122 16.33 7.62 -3.55
N HIS A 123 17.64 7.81 -3.64
CA HIS A 123 18.57 6.74 -3.98
C HIS A 123 19.36 6.34 -2.73
N VAL A 124 19.30 5.04 -2.37
CA VAL A 124 19.93 4.52 -1.15
C VAL A 124 20.79 3.31 -1.50
N LYS A 125 22.04 3.31 -1.02
CA LYS A 125 22.92 2.15 -1.08
C LYS A 125 23.03 1.54 0.32
N ARG A 126 22.33 0.44 0.56
CA ARG A 126 22.09 -0.18 1.86
C ARG A 126 21.37 0.77 2.83
N ASP A 127 22.09 1.54 3.65
CA ASP A 127 21.54 2.55 4.57
C ASP A 127 21.97 3.98 4.22
N VAL A 128 22.93 4.14 3.30
CA VAL A 128 23.52 5.44 2.92
C VAL A 128 22.67 6.10 1.83
N VAL A 129 22.25 7.34 2.08
CA VAL A 129 21.56 8.19 1.10
C VAL A 129 22.60 8.72 0.11
N MET A 130 22.42 8.38 -1.17
CA MET A 130 23.29 8.80 -2.27
C MET A 130 22.73 10.01 -3.01
N TYR A 131 21.41 10.07 -3.15
CA TYR A 131 20.68 11.16 -3.77
C TYR A 131 19.31 11.31 -3.11
N GLU A 132 18.85 12.55 -2.97
CA GLU A 132 17.51 12.85 -2.45
C GLU A 132 17.02 14.17 -3.04
N SER A 133 15.78 14.24 -3.49
CA SER A 133 15.16 15.47 -3.94
C SER A 133 13.67 15.50 -3.63
N LEU A 134 13.13 16.70 -3.49
CA LEU A 134 11.72 16.97 -3.32
C LEU A 134 11.30 18.15 -4.17
N ASP A 135 10.33 17.93 -5.03
CA ASP A 135 9.68 18.95 -5.86
C ASP A 135 8.21 19.07 -5.45
N ARG A 136 7.60 20.22 -5.72
CA ARG A 136 6.20 20.53 -5.43
C ARG A 136 5.51 21.23 -6.58
N VAL A 137 4.28 20.83 -6.87
CA VAL A 137 3.32 21.55 -7.71
C VAL A 137 2.14 21.95 -6.83
N LYS A 138 1.87 23.24 -6.68
CA LYS A 138 0.67 23.72 -5.95
C LYS A 138 -0.58 23.44 -6.79
N LEU A 139 -1.57 22.74 -6.26
CA LEU A 139 -2.80 22.38 -7.00
C LEU A 139 -3.61 23.61 -7.39
N GLU A 140 -3.73 24.60 -6.52
CA GLU A 140 -4.50 25.82 -6.77
C GLU A 140 -3.97 26.64 -7.98
N THR A 141 -2.65 26.68 -8.17
CA THR A 141 -2.02 27.60 -9.14
C THR A 141 -1.24 26.91 -10.25
N GLY A 142 -1.05 25.59 -10.16
CA GLY A 142 -0.18 24.83 -11.05
C GLY A 142 1.31 25.21 -10.95
N ARG A 143 1.70 26.02 -9.94
CA ARG A 143 3.08 26.54 -9.82
C ARG A 143 4.03 25.43 -9.34
N ARG A 144 5.01 25.11 -10.18
CA ARG A 144 6.08 24.15 -9.88
C ARG A 144 7.24 24.84 -9.16
N SER A 145 7.84 24.13 -8.19
CA SER A 145 9.04 24.57 -7.45
C SER A 145 9.82 23.40 -6.90
N GLY A 146 11.14 23.38 -7.10
CA GLY A 146 12.02 22.53 -6.32
C GLY A 146 12.03 23.01 -4.86
N LEU A 147 12.08 22.07 -3.93
CA LEU A 147 12.21 22.36 -2.49
C LEU A 147 13.62 22.06 -1.98
N PHE A 148 14.19 20.93 -2.36
CA PHE A 148 15.59 20.62 -2.09
C PHE A 148 16.15 19.58 -3.07
N THR A 149 17.48 19.56 -3.14
CA THR A 149 18.29 18.50 -3.74
C THR A 149 19.45 18.19 -2.82
N ARG A 150 19.79 16.91 -2.64
CA ARG A 150 20.97 16.44 -1.92
C ARG A 150 21.67 15.39 -2.77
N ASP A 151 22.97 15.57 -2.96
CA ASP A 151 23.84 14.65 -3.68
C ASP A 151 25.23 14.58 -3.01
N GLU A 152 26.21 14.03 -3.69
CA GLU A 152 27.60 13.96 -3.23
C GLU A 152 28.27 15.34 -3.06
N LYS A 153 27.75 16.39 -3.73
CA LYS A 153 28.27 17.76 -3.67
C LYS A 153 27.72 18.54 -2.47
N GLY A 154 26.63 18.05 -1.87
CA GLY A 154 26.01 18.65 -0.69
C GLY A 154 24.49 18.79 -0.78
N VAL A 155 23.96 19.76 -0.03
CA VAL A 155 22.54 20.06 0.07
C VAL A 155 22.24 21.43 -0.52
N GLU A 156 21.28 21.50 -1.43
CA GLU A 156 20.75 22.74 -1.97
C GLU A 156 19.25 22.88 -1.58
N LEU A 157 18.92 23.92 -0.83
CA LEU A 157 17.54 24.23 -0.43
C LEU A 157 16.98 25.33 -1.35
N LYS A 158 15.73 25.11 -1.83
CA LYS A 158 15.07 25.97 -2.82
C LYS A 158 13.65 26.33 -2.38
N GLY A 159 13.02 27.23 -3.11
CA GLY A 159 11.61 27.59 -2.95
C GLY A 159 11.23 27.91 -1.51
N ALA A 160 10.25 27.16 -0.97
CA ALA A 160 9.78 27.36 0.39
C ALA A 160 10.83 26.98 1.46
N PHE A 161 11.88 26.22 1.11
CA PHE A 161 12.94 25.80 2.02
C PHE A 161 14.21 26.64 1.92
N ALA A 162 14.30 27.62 0.99
CA ALA A 162 15.52 28.41 0.75
C ALA A 162 16.09 29.15 1.98
N LYS A 163 15.25 29.41 3.00
CA LYS A 163 15.66 30.09 4.25
C LYS A 163 16.01 29.13 5.39
N LEU A 164 15.76 27.83 5.21
CA LEU A 164 16.10 26.83 6.21
C LEU A 164 17.62 26.58 6.20
N LYS A 165 18.13 26.04 7.29
CA LYS A 165 19.55 25.68 7.41
C LYS A 165 19.67 24.19 7.65
N VAL A 166 20.69 23.58 7.07
CA VAL A 166 21.05 22.18 7.29
C VAL A 166 22.40 22.13 8.00
N SER A 167 22.53 21.23 8.98
CA SER A 167 23.79 21.02 9.66
C SER A 167 24.85 20.49 8.68
N GLU A 168 26.07 20.96 8.79
CA GLU A 168 27.21 20.45 8.02
C GLU A 168 27.51 18.98 8.35
N ASP A 169 27.15 18.54 9.58
CA ASP A 169 27.30 17.16 10.07
C ASP A 169 26.08 16.28 9.80
N LEU A 170 25.26 16.59 8.78
CA LEU A 170 24.11 15.75 8.44
C LEU A 170 24.55 14.31 8.16
N SER A 171 24.03 13.36 8.95
CA SER A 171 24.33 11.94 8.78
C SER A 171 24.03 11.45 7.37
N LYS A 172 24.94 10.67 6.79
CA LYS A 172 24.75 10.06 5.47
C LYS A 172 23.62 9.00 5.45
N THR A 173 23.22 8.51 6.61
CA THR A 173 22.16 7.48 6.73
C THR A 173 20.78 8.08 7.01
N LEU A 174 20.71 9.36 7.41
CA LEU A 174 19.47 10.09 7.66
C LEU A 174 19.01 10.76 6.36
N THR A 175 17.74 10.62 5.98
CA THR A 175 17.18 11.39 4.87
C THR A 175 17.10 12.87 5.22
N LEU A 176 17.24 13.75 4.24
CA LEU A 176 17.10 15.19 4.46
C LEU A 176 15.66 15.53 4.88
N LEU A 177 14.66 14.84 4.33
CA LEU A 177 13.27 15.03 4.70
C LEU A 177 13.04 14.70 6.18
N SER A 178 13.60 13.59 6.70
CA SER A 178 13.55 13.27 8.13
C SER A 178 14.25 14.34 8.98
N TYR A 179 15.43 14.79 8.56
CA TYR A 179 16.15 15.87 9.25
C TYR A 179 15.31 17.15 9.33
N LEU A 180 14.68 17.55 8.21
CA LEU A 180 13.82 18.73 8.18
C LEU A 180 12.59 18.55 9.10
N GLY A 181 12.04 17.34 9.18
CA GLY A 181 10.96 17.01 10.12
C GLY A 181 11.35 17.16 11.58
N ILE A 182 12.58 16.77 11.94
CA ILE A 182 13.09 16.92 13.31
C ILE A 182 13.40 18.39 13.60
N ALA A 183 14.11 19.07 12.71
CA ALA A 183 14.62 20.42 12.93
C ALA A 183 13.56 21.52 12.74
N TYR A 184 12.55 21.29 11.92
CA TYR A 184 11.57 22.31 11.48
C TYR A 184 10.13 21.83 11.57
N LYS A 185 9.74 21.18 12.69
CA LYS A 185 8.37 20.68 12.96
C LYS A 185 7.26 21.71 12.71
N GLY A 186 7.55 23.00 12.90
CA GLY A 186 6.59 24.10 12.69
C GLY A 186 6.50 24.63 11.24
N ASN A 187 7.31 24.13 10.31
CA ASN A 187 7.26 24.56 8.91
C ASN A 187 6.06 23.91 8.21
N ALA A 188 5.13 24.72 7.68
CA ALA A 188 3.89 24.22 7.09
C ALA A 188 4.09 23.25 5.93
N VAL A 189 5.13 23.47 5.08
CA VAL A 189 5.39 22.60 3.93
C VAL A 189 6.05 21.29 4.37
N VAL A 190 6.98 21.35 5.35
CA VAL A 190 7.57 20.14 5.95
C VAL A 190 6.46 19.28 6.58
N LYS A 191 5.56 19.92 7.34
CA LYS A 191 4.43 19.24 7.98
C LYS A 191 3.47 18.63 6.94
N ASP A 192 3.15 19.36 5.88
CA ASP A 192 2.24 18.90 4.81
C ASP A 192 2.79 17.62 4.15
N VAL A 193 4.08 17.61 3.81
CA VAL A 193 4.75 16.43 3.24
C VAL A 193 4.79 15.26 4.23
N LEU A 194 5.23 15.49 5.47
CA LEU A 194 5.38 14.42 6.46
C LEU A 194 4.05 13.84 6.91
N ASN A 195 3.00 14.66 7.00
CA ASN A 195 1.65 14.17 7.30
C ASN A 195 1.18 13.13 6.30
N TRP A 196 1.54 13.26 5.00
CA TRP A 196 1.21 12.23 4.03
C TRP A 196 1.92 10.91 4.33
N PHE A 197 3.20 10.95 4.69
CA PHE A 197 3.94 9.73 5.06
C PHE A 197 3.43 9.11 6.36
N GLU A 198 3.02 9.91 7.33
CA GLU A 198 2.63 9.48 8.68
C GLU A 198 1.17 9.04 8.77
N TYR A 199 0.27 9.74 8.07
CA TYR A 199 -1.18 9.55 8.18
C TYR A 199 -1.87 9.29 6.84
N GLY A 200 -1.19 9.52 5.71
CA GLY A 200 -1.78 9.39 4.39
C GLY A 200 -1.63 8.00 3.76
N VAL A 201 -0.82 7.10 4.36
CA VAL A 201 -0.62 5.73 3.87
C VAL A 201 -0.46 4.75 5.02
N ASP A 202 -1.29 3.71 5.04
CA ASP A 202 -1.28 2.64 6.02
C ASP A 202 -0.89 1.30 5.38
N PHE A 203 -0.05 0.54 6.08
CA PHE A 203 0.38 -0.79 5.65
C PHE A 203 -0.12 -1.85 6.62
N LEU A 204 -0.98 -2.73 6.15
CA LEU A 204 -1.46 -3.85 6.93
C LEU A 204 -0.66 -5.10 6.58
N ASN A 205 0.13 -5.57 7.54
CA ASN A 205 0.89 -6.80 7.40
C ASN A 205 0.33 -7.84 8.39
N TYR A 206 -0.21 -8.94 7.89
CA TYR A 206 -0.99 -9.93 8.64
C TYR A 206 -0.19 -10.74 9.68
N GLY A 207 0.96 -10.27 10.13
CA GLY A 207 1.76 -10.96 11.14
C GLY A 207 1.07 -11.09 12.50
N ASN A 208 0.30 -10.08 12.93
CA ASN A 208 -0.43 -10.10 14.21
C ASN A 208 -1.65 -9.16 14.19
N PRO A 209 -2.80 -9.59 13.62
CA PRO A 209 -3.97 -8.74 13.45
C PRO A 209 -4.55 -8.20 14.78
N ILE A 210 -4.33 -8.87 15.91
CA ILE A 210 -4.86 -8.44 17.21
C ILE A 210 -4.09 -7.23 17.79
N GLN A 211 -2.77 -7.12 17.55
CA GLN A 211 -2.00 -5.94 17.97
C GLN A 211 -2.33 -4.70 17.13
N GLU A 212 -2.59 -4.92 15.83
CA GLU A 212 -2.99 -3.85 14.92
C GLU A 212 -4.42 -3.36 15.22
N LEU A 213 -5.32 -4.28 15.60
CA LEU A 213 -6.68 -3.99 16.05
C LEU A 213 -6.69 -3.00 17.25
N ARG A 214 -5.72 -3.11 18.16
CA ARG A 214 -5.58 -2.24 19.32
C ARG A 214 -5.45 -0.76 18.94
N MET A 215 -4.65 -0.47 17.92
CA MET A 215 -4.41 0.90 17.47
C MET A 215 -5.64 1.50 16.77
N ALA A 216 -6.39 0.69 16.04
CA ALA A 216 -7.51 1.15 15.24
C ALA A 216 -8.82 1.33 16.03
N ILE A 217 -9.15 0.42 16.98
CA ILE A 217 -10.42 0.48 17.73
C ILE A 217 -10.39 1.51 18.87
N SER A 218 -9.21 1.85 19.41
CA SER A 218 -9.09 2.79 20.52
C SER A 218 -9.30 4.26 20.14
N THR A 219 -9.49 4.59 18.85
CA THR A 219 -9.31 5.95 18.37
C THR A 219 -10.58 6.69 17.98
N SER A 220 -11.70 6.05 17.64
CA SER A 220 -12.90 6.78 17.19
C SER A 220 -14.19 5.97 17.27
N GLU A 221 -15.25 6.54 17.86
CA GLU A 221 -16.60 5.98 17.78
C GLU A 221 -17.12 5.89 16.36
N ASP A 222 -16.73 6.80 15.46
CA ASP A 222 -17.13 6.78 14.05
C ASP A 222 -16.58 5.54 13.33
N VAL A 223 -15.32 5.16 13.61
CA VAL A 223 -14.72 3.91 13.09
C VAL A 223 -15.50 2.70 13.60
N LYS A 224 -15.87 2.68 14.88
CA LYS A 224 -16.65 1.58 15.45
C LYS A 224 -18.02 1.45 14.79
N HIS A 225 -18.73 2.57 14.61
CA HIS A 225 -20.04 2.56 13.97
C HIS A 225 -19.95 2.06 12.53
N LEU A 226 -19.03 2.63 11.73
CA LEU A 226 -18.85 2.18 10.35
C LEU A 226 -18.43 0.70 10.25
N MET A 227 -17.58 0.23 11.18
CA MET A 227 -17.22 -1.19 11.26
C MET A 227 -18.43 -2.08 11.57
N LEU A 228 -19.34 -1.66 12.47
CA LEU A 228 -20.57 -2.40 12.78
C LEU A 228 -21.50 -2.46 11.56
N ASP A 229 -21.67 -1.34 10.86
CA ASP A 229 -22.46 -1.27 9.64
C ASP A 229 -21.90 -2.26 8.59
N MET A 230 -20.59 -2.28 8.39
CA MET A 230 -19.92 -3.23 7.48
C MET A 230 -20.13 -4.69 7.90
N ILE A 231 -20.04 -5.00 9.21
CA ILE A 231 -20.28 -6.35 9.76
C ILE A 231 -21.70 -6.81 9.47
N GLN A 232 -22.70 -5.95 9.66
CA GLN A 232 -24.10 -6.25 9.38
C GLN A 232 -24.38 -6.45 7.89
N GLU A 233 -23.77 -5.62 7.03
CA GLU A 233 -23.86 -5.80 5.57
C GLU A 233 -23.23 -7.12 5.09
N MET A 234 -22.22 -7.61 5.82
CA MET A 234 -21.53 -8.88 5.52
C MET A 234 -22.23 -10.12 6.08
N ASP A 235 -23.41 -9.97 6.72
CA ASP A 235 -24.21 -11.07 7.28
C ASP A 235 -23.41 -11.98 8.24
N LEU A 236 -22.68 -11.34 9.17
CA LEU A 236 -21.81 -12.04 10.10
C LEU A 236 -22.47 -12.39 11.45
N ASP A 237 -23.80 -12.25 11.58
CA ASP A 237 -24.58 -12.50 12.79
C ASP A 237 -24.05 -11.82 14.07
N ILE A 238 -23.23 -10.77 13.93
CA ILE A 238 -22.69 -9.99 15.01
C ILE A 238 -23.43 -8.67 15.11
N VAL A 239 -24.09 -8.44 16.21
CA VAL A 239 -24.92 -7.24 16.43
C VAL A 239 -24.17 -6.08 17.10
N ASP A 240 -23.12 -6.40 17.87
CA ASP A 240 -22.26 -5.41 18.53
C ASP A 240 -20.93 -6.08 18.92
N PHE A 241 -19.99 -5.30 19.38
CA PHE A 241 -18.78 -5.81 20.03
C PHE A 241 -18.30 -4.84 21.11
N ARG A 242 -17.57 -5.35 22.10
CA ARG A 242 -16.89 -4.55 23.08
C ARG A 242 -15.43 -4.91 23.20
N VAL A 243 -14.64 -3.94 23.61
CA VAL A 243 -13.21 -4.09 23.86
C VAL A 243 -12.96 -3.98 25.36
N GLU A 244 -12.23 -4.90 25.92
CA GLU A 244 -11.83 -4.94 27.32
C GLU A 244 -10.33 -4.89 27.45
N GLU A 245 -9.81 -3.88 28.15
CA GLU A 245 -8.39 -3.81 28.50
C GLU A 245 -8.12 -4.69 29.73
N LYS A 246 -7.20 -5.61 29.60
CA LYS A 246 -6.71 -6.50 30.68
C LYS A 246 -5.40 -5.97 31.25
N GLU A 247 -5.02 -6.50 32.41
CA GLU A 247 -3.70 -6.28 33.00
C GLU A 247 -2.59 -6.62 31.99
N ASN A 248 -1.49 -5.88 31.97
CA ASN A 248 -0.37 -5.97 31.03
C ASN A 248 -0.69 -5.52 29.58
N ASP A 249 -1.52 -4.51 29.40
CA ASP A 249 -1.85 -3.92 28.09
C ASP A 249 -2.41 -4.94 27.07
N ARG A 250 -2.98 -6.04 27.53
CA ARG A 250 -3.70 -6.98 26.68
C ARG A 250 -5.11 -6.49 26.43
N ILE A 251 -5.53 -6.59 25.17
CA ILE A 251 -6.91 -6.31 24.76
C ILE A 251 -7.60 -7.63 24.48
N GLU A 252 -8.81 -7.78 25.02
CA GLU A 252 -9.76 -8.81 24.65
C GLU A 252 -10.96 -8.15 23.97
N VAL A 253 -11.37 -8.73 22.85
CA VAL A 253 -12.56 -8.30 22.11
C VAL A 253 -13.63 -9.36 22.27
N TYR A 254 -14.83 -8.94 22.58
CA TYR A 254 -16.01 -9.80 22.70
C TYR A 254 -17.01 -9.38 21.64
N THR A 255 -17.44 -10.33 20.82
CA THR A 255 -18.51 -10.16 19.85
C THR A 255 -19.85 -10.51 20.49
N LYS A 256 -20.92 -9.79 20.15
CA LYS A 256 -22.27 -10.04 20.59
C LYS A 256 -23.08 -10.63 19.44
N HIS A 257 -23.73 -11.72 19.72
CA HIS A 257 -24.61 -12.44 18.83
C HIS A 257 -26.04 -12.45 19.36
N LEU A 258 -27.02 -12.44 18.49
CA LEU A 258 -28.42 -12.65 18.85
C LEU A 258 -28.77 -14.13 18.56
N VAL A 259 -28.91 -14.92 19.64
CA VAL A 259 -29.26 -16.34 19.57
C VAL A 259 -30.59 -16.56 20.25
N ASP A 260 -31.61 -17.00 19.51
CA ASP A 260 -32.98 -17.17 20.00
C ASP A 260 -33.52 -15.92 20.75
N ASP A 261 -33.33 -14.73 20.17
CA ASP A 261 -33.66 -13.42 20.73
C ASP A 261 -32.92 -13.06 22.05
N VAL A 262 -31.86 -13.78 22.39
CA VAL A 262 -31.01 -13.50 23.57
C VAL A 262 -29.63 -13.06 23.10
N GLU A 263 -29.17 -11.90 23.62
CA GLU A 263 -27.80 -11.46 23.39
C GLU A 263 -26.84 -12.39 24.11
N THR A 264 -25.88 -12.92 23.37
CA THR A 264 -24.83 -13.83 23.85
C THR A 264 -23.46 -13.29 23.44
N GLU A 265 -22.52 -13.21 24.37
CA GLU A 265 -21.15 -12.80 24.09
C GLU A 265 -20.26 -14.00 23.83
N LEU A 266 -19.38 -13.85 22.80
CA LEU A 266 -18.33 -14.79 22.48
C LEU A 266 -16.98 -14.04 22.43
N SER A 267 -15.92 -14.64 22.97
CA SER A 267 -14.59 -14.07 22.80
C SER A 267 -14.19 -14.13 21.31
N LEU A 268 -13.61 -13.03 20.79
CA LEU A 268 -13.08 -13.03 19.42
C LEU A 268 -12.07 -14.17 19.20
N SER A 269 -11.38 -14.64 20.25
CA SER A 269 -10.48 -15.80 20.17
C SER A 269 -11.18 -17.11 19.82
N ASP A 270 -12.49 -17.22 20.08
CA ASP A 270 -13.30 -18.39 19.83
C ASP A 270 -14.09 -18.32 18.52
N GLU A 271 -14.07 -17.15 17.87
CA GLU A 271 -14.66 -16.94 16.56
C GLU A 271 -13.95 -17.72 15.44
N SER A 272 -14.61 -17.80 14.28
CA SER A 272 -14.03 -18.39 13.09
C SER A 272 -12.76 -17.65 12.63
N SER A 273 -11.86 -18.33 11.92
CA SER A 273 -10.64 -17.69 11.41
C SER A 273 -10.94 -16.57 10.40
N GLY A 274 -12.06 -16.66 9.67
CA GLY A 274 -12.54 -15.61 8.76
C GLY A 274 -13.03 -14.39 9.53
N THR A 275 -13.88 -14.58 10.55
CA THR A 275 -14.37 -13.53 11.44
C THR A 275 -13.22 -12.79 12.10
N LYS A 276 -12.25 -13.53 12.68
CA LYS A 276 -11.03 -12.94 13.27
C LYS A 276 -10.27 -12.04 12.30
N LYS A 277 -10.12 -12.50 11.04
CA LYS A 277 -9.44 -11.72 10.02
C LYS A 277 -10.22 -10.46 9.66
N LEU A 278 -11.54 -10.55 9.50
CA LEU A 278 -12.37 -9.39 9.22
C LEU A 278 -12.30 -8.36 10.35
N PHE A 279 -12.38 -8.80 11.62
CA PHE A 279 -12.17 -7.91 12.77
C PHE A 279 -10.80 -7.25 12.80
N GLY A 280 -9.75 -7.91 12.32
CA GLY A 280 -8.42 -7.32 12.17
C GLY A 280 -8.30 -6.35 10.99
N LEU A 281 -9.20 -6.41 10.02
CA LEU A 281 -9.15 -5.66 8.77
C LEU A 281 -10.12 -4.47 8.74
N LEU A 282 -11.35 -4.67 9.19
CA LEU A 282 -12.43 -3.70 9.07
C LEU A 282 -12.14 -2.34 9.72
N PRO A 283 -11.47 -2.24 10.88
CA PRO A 283 -11.10 -0.95 11.46
C PRO A 283 -10.21 -0.11 10.54
N PHE A 284 -9.27 -0.75 9.84
CA PHE A 284 -8.38 -0.05 8.91
C PHE A 284 -9.12 0.37 7.63
N ILE A 285 -10.05 -0.45 7.15
CA ILE A 285 -10.92 -0.09 6.02
C ILE A 285 -11.80 1.10 6.42
N ALA A 286 -12.44 1.05 7.59
CA ALA A 286 -13.29 2.12 8.09
C ALA A 286 -12.50 3.43 8.26
N ALA A 287 -11.35 3.38 8.94
CA ALA A 287 -10.48 4.54 9.10
C ALA A 287 -10.03 5.10 7.74
N SER A 288 -9.60 4.24 6.81
CA SER A 288 -9.19 4.68 5.48
C SER A 288 -10.31 5.39 4.73
N LEU A 289 -11.53 4.85 4.75
CA LEU A 289 -12.69 5.47 4.10
C LEU A 289 -13.10 6.80 4.75
N LEU A 290 -12.96 6.94 6.08
CA LEU A 290 -13.26 8.16 6.82
C LEU A 290 -12.19 9.24 6.63
N ASP A 291 -10.90 8.86 6.58
CA ASP A 291 -9.77 9.80 6.55
C ASP A 291 -9.23 10.04 5.14
N GLY A 292 -9.65 9.26 4.14
CA GLY A 292 -9.17 9.39 2.76
C GLY A 292 -7.72 8.93 2.57
N THR A 293 -7.30 7.88 3.27
CA THR A 293 -5.92 7.38 3.24
C THR A 293 -5.70 6.30 2.17
N VAL A 294 -4.44 5.98 1.92
CA VAL A 294 -4.02 4.87 1.06
C VAL A 294 -3.82 3.63 1.93
N LEU A 295 -4.68 2.64 1.80
CA LEU A 295 -4.59 1.38 2.53
C LEU A 295 -3.88 0.32 1.67
N VAL A 296 -2.73 -0.17 2.14
CA VAL A 296 -1.90 -1.14 1.43
C VAL A 296 -1.94 -2.48 2.15
N ILE A 297 -2.41 -3.53 1.47
CA ILE A 297 -2.64 -4.84 2.08
C ILE A 297 -1.98 -5.96 1.27
N ASP A 298 -1.11 -6.74 1.90
CA ASP A 298 -0.57 -7.96 1.27
C ASP A 298 -1.52 -9.14 1.53
N GLU A 299 -1.85 -9.91 0.48
CA GLU A 299 -2.74 -11.09 0.52
C GLU A 299 -4.12 -10.78 1.16
N LEU A 300 -4.81 -9.76 0.65
CA LEU A 300 -6.14 -9.37 1.15
C LEU A 300 -7.13 -10.54 1.16
N ASP A 301 -7.09 -11.40 0.13
CA ASP A 301 -7.97 -12.56 -0.06
C ASP A 301 -7.75 -13.70 0.94
N ALA A 302 -6.58 -13.76 1.62
CA ALA A 302 -6.29 -14.88 2.51
C ALA A 302 -7.35 -15.03 3.62
N LYS A 303 -8.03 -16.18 3.72
CA LYS A 303 -9.10 -16.50 4.69
C LYS A 303 -10.39 -15.66 4.59
N ILE A 304 -10.58 -14.87 3.55
CA ILE A 304 -11.79 -14.10 3.31
C ILE A 304 -12.58 -14.79 2.19
N HIS A 305 -13.90 -14.92 2.38
CA HIS A 305 -14.76 -15.46 1.33
C HIS A 305 -14.79 -14.50 0.11
N PRO A 306 -14.74 -14.98 -1.13
CA PRO A 306 -14.71 -14.13 -2.32
C PRO A 306 -15.81 -13.07 -2.40
N VAL A 307 -17.01 -13.38 -1.91
CA VAL A 307 -18.13 -12.41 -1.85
C VAL A 307 -17.78 -11.23 -0.95
N LEU A 308 -17.17 -11.48 0.22
CA LEU A 308 -16.75 -10.43 1.15
C LEU A 308 -15.59 -9.63 0.60
N LEU A 309 -14.63 -10.29 -0.07
CA LEU A 309 -13.54 -9.61 -0.77
C LEU A 309 -14.09 -8.64 -1.84
N ARG A 310 -15.05 -9.12 -2.66
CA ARG A 310 -15.74 -8.28 -3.65
C ARG A 310 -16.42 -7.08 -2.99
N HIS A 311 -17.10 -7.30 -1.86
CA HIS A 311 -17.79 -6.23 -1.13
C HIS A 311 -16.80 -5.15 -0.64
N ILE A 312 -15.69 -5.55 -0.05
CA ILE A 312 -14.62 -4.62 0.36
C ILE A 312 -14.11 -3.80 -0.83
N ILE A 313 -13.83 -4.43 -1.97
CA ILE A 313 -13.38 -3.74 -3.18
C ILE A 313 -14.43 -2.71 -3.63
N MET A 314 -15.71 -3.09 -3.62
CA MET A 314 -16.80 -2.23 -4.06
C MET A 314 -17.03 -1.03 -3.14
N MET A 315 -16.74 -1.12 -1.83
CA MET A 315 -16.80 0.02 -0.91
C MET A 315 -15.84 1.15 -1.33
N PHE A 316 -14.63 0.81 -1.77
CA PHE A 316 -13.67 1.82 -2.27
C PHE A 316 -14.07 2.34 -3.65
N ASN A 317 -14.70 1.53 -4.49
CA ASN A 317 -15.16 1.89 -5.82
C ASN A 317 -16.47 2.71 -5.82
N ASP A 318 -17.22 2.72 -4.73
CA ASP A 318 -18.45 3.47 -4.59
C ASP A 318 -18.16 4.88 -4.06
N MET A 319 -18.30 5.90 -4.88
CA MET A 319 -18.02 7.28 -4.50
C MET A 319 -19.03 7.87 -3.50
N GLU A 320 -20.17 7.22 -3.28
CA GLU A 320 -21.12 7.59 -2.20
C GLU A 320 -20.64 7.08 -0.83
N ILE A 321 -19.89 5.99 -0.81
CA ILE A 321 -19.22 5.45 0.39
C ILE A 321 -17.85 6.12 0.54
N ASN A 322 -17.04 6.10 -0.50
CA ASN A 322 -15.66 6.62 -0.53
C ASN A 322 -15.61 8.14 -0.78
N LYS A 323 -16.26 8.92 0.07
CA LYS A 323 -16.36 10.40 -0.07
C LYS A 323 -15.03 11.11 0.12
N HIS A 324 -14.12 10.53 0.89
CA HIS A 324 -12.83 11.13 1.23
C HIS A 324 -11.68 10.66 0.32
N LYS A 325 -12.00 9.99 -0.79
CA LYS A 325 -11.02 9.59 -1.83
C LYS A 325 -9.96 8.61 -1.31
N ALA A 326 -10.35 7.68 -0.45
CA ALA A 326 -9.49 6.60 0.00
C ALA A 326 -9.03 5.72 -1.17
N GLN A 327 -7.84 5.14 -1.08
CA GLN A 327 -7.29 4.24 -2.08
C GLN A 327 -6.95 2.88 -1.44
N LEU A 328 -7.33 1.77 -2.09
CA LEU A 328 -6.99 0.41 -1.68
C LEU A 328 -6.00 -0.21 -2.66
N ILE A 329 -4.84 -0.59 -2.17
CA ILE A 329 -3.81 -1.30 -2.94
C ILE A 329 -3.57 -2.65 -2.29
N PHE A 330 -3.73 -3.73 -3.03
CA PHE A 330 -3.56 -5.04 -2.43
C PHE A 330 -2.98 -6.09 -3.38
N THR A 331 -2.40 -7.14 -2.81
CA THR A 331 -2.08 -8.35 -3.56
C THR A 331 -3.16 -9.39 -3.35
N SER A 332 -3.39 -10.22 -4.37
CA SER A 332 -4.37 -11.31 -4.28
C SER A 332 -3.96 -12.54 -5.10
N HIS A 333 -4.46 -13.69 -4.67
CA HIS A 333 -4.48 -14.95 -5.40
C HIS A 333 -5.90 -15.35 -5.82
N ASP A 334 -6.91 -14.64 -5.35
CA ASP A 334 -8.31 -14.89 -5.73
C ASP A 334 -8.59 -14.40 -7.14
N LEU A 335 -8.96 -15.32 -8.01
CA LEU A 335 -9.32 -15.01 -9.39
C LEU A 335 -10.82 -14.75 -9.59
N SER A 336 -11.65 -15.06 -8.61
CA SER A 336 -13.10 -14.90 -8.72
C SER A 336 -13.51 -13.42 -8.84
N THR A 337 -12.73 -12.52 -8.23
CA THR A 337 -12.90 -11.07 -8.34
C THR A 337 -12.24 -10.48 -9.58
N MET A 338 -11.33 -11.20 -10.27
CA MET A 338 -10.63 -10.72 -11.46
C MET A 338 -11.52 -10.72 -12.70
N ASN A 339 -12.45 -9.81 -12.77
CA ASN A 339 -13.39 -9.68 -13.88
C ASN A 339 -13.79 -8.23 -14.14
N SER A 340 -14.38 -7.95 -15.30
CA SER A 340 -14.76 -6.61 -15.75
C SER A 340 -15.95 -6.00 -15.01
N GLU A 341 -16.67 -6.72 -14.15
CA GLU A 341 -17.73 -6.16 -13.30
C GLU A 341 -17.15 -5.51 -12.05
N VAL A 342 -16.03 -6.06 -11.56
CA VAL A 342 -15.35 -5.61 -10.34
C VAL A 342 -14.29 -4.55 -10.66
N PHE A 343 -13.45 -4.80 -11.67
CA PHE A 343 -12.29 -3.98 -11.97
C PHE A 343 -12.33 -3.35 -13.36
N ARG A 344 -11.73 -2.17 -13.44
CA ARG A 344 -11.21 -1.59 -14.67
C ARG A 344 -9.91 -2.30 -15.05
N ARG A 345 -9.53 -2.30 -16.33
CA ARG A 345 -8.28 -2.94 -16.78
C ARG A 345 -7.02 -2.27 -16.21
N ASP A 346 -7.05 -0.98 -15.91
CA ASP A 346 -5.97 -0.22 -15.30
C ASP A 346 -5.83 -0.46 -13.79
N GLU A 347 -6.85 -1.05 -13.13
CA GLU A 347 -6.81 -1.47 -11.73
C GLU A 347 -6.16 -2.85 -11.53
N ILE A 348 -5.98 -3.64 -12.59
CA ILE A 348 -5.40 -4.98 -12.54
C ILE A 348 -3.94 -4.93 -12.96
N TRP A 349 -3.06 -5.29 -12.04
CA TRP A 349 -1.62 -5.37 -12.23
C TRP A 349 -1.12 -6.80 -12.14
N PHE A 350 -0.10 -7.11 -12.92
CA PHE A 350 0.56 -8.41 -12.92
C PHE A 350 2.02 -8.27 -12.55
N VAL A 351 2.48 -9.21 -11.69
CA VAL A 351 3.90 -9.43 -11.45
C VAL A 351 4.31 -10.73 -12.10
N ALA A 352 5.20 -10.66 -13.08
CA ALA A 352 5.80 -11.80 -13.76
C ALA A 352 7.27 -11.94 -13.39
N LYS A 353 7.75 -13.19 -13.30
CA LYS A 353 9.16 -13.47 -13.03
C LYS A 353 9.90 -13.77 -14.34
N GLY A 354 10.91 -12.97 -14.66
CA GLY A 354 11.75 -13.17 -15.81
C GLY A 354 12.77 -14.31 -15.63
N ASN A 355 13.39 -14.74 -16.73
CA ASN A 355 14.43 -15.79 -16.72
C ASN A 355 15.64 -15.43 -15.83
N ALA A 356 15.93 -14.14 -15.66
CA ALA A 356 16.99 -13.63 -14.78
C ALA A 356 16.54 -13.54 -13.31
N GLN A 357 15.44 -14.18 -12.91
CA GLN A 357 14.84 -14.15 -11.58
C GLN A 357 14.37 -12.74 -11.15
N ASN A 358 14.32 -11.78 -12.07
CA ASN A 358 13.82 -10.42 -11.81
C ASN A 358 12.31 -10.35 -11.98
N SER A 359 11.66 -9.58 -11.12
CA SER A 359 10.23 -9.26 -11.21
C SER A 359 10.00 -8.16 -12.24
N LYS A 360 8.93 -8.30 -13.02
CA LYS A 360 8.38 -7.28 -13.92
C LYS A 360 6.98 -6.94 -13.43
N LEU A 361 6.62 -5.68 -13.49
CA LEU A 361 5.28 -5.19 -13.13
C LEU A 361 4.67 -4.50 -14.35
N TYR A 362 3.41 -4.78 -14.66
CA TYR A 362 2.65 -4.16 -15.75
C TYR A 362 1.15 -4.26 -15.48
N SER A 363 0.38 -3.30 -15.97
CA SER A 363 -1.08 -3.32 -15.86
C SER A 363 -1.74 -4.07 -17.01
N LEU A 364 -2.97 -4.55 -16.78
CA LEU A 364 -3.74 -5.24 -17.82
C LEU A 364 -4.08 -4.30 -18.99
N VAL A 365 -4.22 -3.00 -18.74
CA VAL A 365 -4.49 -2.01 -19.78
C VAL A 365 -3.29 -1.81 -20.72
N GLU A 366 -2.07 -1.93 -20.19
CA GLU A 366 -0.83 -1.80 -20.95
C GLU A 366 -0.47 -3.09 -21.69
N PHE A 367 -1.02 -4.22 -21.25
CA PHE A 367 -0.69 -5.52 -21.83
C PHE A 367 -1.14 -5.60 -23.28
N LYS A 368 -0.22 -6.05 -24.13
CA LYS A 368 -0.46 -6.38 -25.54
C LYS A 368 -0.06 -7.81 -25.83
N ASN A 369 -0.92 -8.54 -26.56
CA ASN A 369 -0.59 -9.89 -27.01
C ASN A 369 0.53 -9.87 -28.07
N GLU A 370 0.96 -11.04 -28.51
CA GLU A 370 2.00 -11.19 -29.56
C GLU A 370 1.67 -10.48 -30.89
N LYS A 371 0.38 -10.20 -31.15
CA LYS A 371 -0.09 -9.46 -32.33
C LYS A 371 -0.18 -7.94 -32.09
N GLY A 372 0.20 -7.46 -30.89
CA GLY A 372 0.11 -6.05 -30.51
C GLY A 372 -1.31 -5.57 -30.14
N GLU A 373 -2.26 -6.49 -29.95
CA GLU A 373 -3.64 -6.16 -29.61
C GLU A 373 -3.79 -6.03 -28.08
N SER A 374 -4.50 -5.00 -27.64
CA SER A 374 -4.85 -4.80 -26.23
C SER A 374 -5.95 -5.78 -25.79
N VAL A 375 -6.01 -6.07 -24.49
CA VAL A 375 -7.07 -6.89 -23.91
C VAL A 375 -8.41 -6.16 -24.05
N ARG A 376 -9.45 -6.88 -24.48
CA ARG A 376 -10.81 -6.32 -24.62
C ARG A 376 -11.46 -6.13 -23.26
N LYS A 377 -12.29 -5.10 -23.11
CA LYS A 377 -13.02 -4.80 -21.87
C LYS A 377 -13.98 -5.91 -21.44
N ASP A 378 -14.50 -6.69 -22.41
CA ASP A 378 -15.47 -7.80 -22.21
C ASP A 378 -14.76 -9.16 -22.10
N ALA A 379 -13.44 -9.19 -22.00
CA ALA A 379 -12.68 -10.44 -21.86
C ALA A 379 -12.90 -11.05 -20.47
N LYS A 380 -12.83 -12.38 -20.39
CA LYS A 380 -12.81 -13.11 -19.12
C LYS A 380 -11.37 -13.10 -18.59
N PHE A 381 -11.04 -12.09 -17.75
CA PHE A 381 -9.68 -11.85 -17.28
C PHE A 381 -9.11 -13.02 -16.50
N ASP A 382 -9.89 -13.59 -15.58
CA ASP A 382 -9.60 -14.78 -14.79
C ASP A 382 -9.23 -15.98 -15.65
N LYS A 383 -10.06 -16.29 -16.64
CA LYS A 383 -9.83 -17.40 -17.54
C LYS A 383 -8.58 -17.20 -18.41
N GLN A 384 -8.41 -15.99 -18.95
CA GLN A 384 -7.25 -15.66 -19.77
C GLN A 384 -5.95 -15.69 -18.96
N TYR A 385 -5.99 -15.30 -17.69
CA TYR A 385 -4.86 -15.42 -16.76
C TYR A 385 -4.48 -16.90 -16.55
N LEU A 386 -5.47 -17.78 -16.27
CA LEU A 386 -5.24 -19.22 -16.10
C LEU A 386 -4.75 -19.92 -17.37
N GLU A 387 -5.10 -19.38 -18.54
CA GLU A 387 -4.60 -19.85 -19.84
C GLU A 387 -3.17 -19.35 -20.16
N GLY A 388 -2.55 -18.58 -19.25
CA GLY A 388 -1.19 -18.03 -19.42
C GLY A 388 -1.08 -16.88 -20.40
N LYS A 389 -2.19 -16.27 -20.83
CA LYS A 389 -2.20 -15.24 -21.86
C LYS A 389 -1.52 -13.94 -21.45
N TYR A 390 -1.41 -13.68 -20.15
CA TYR A 390 -0.83 -12.44 -19.63
C TYR A 390 0.64 -12.58 -19.22
N GLY A 391 1.23 -13.80 -19.33
CA GLY A 391 2.64 -14.04 -19.04
C GLY A 391 3.03 -13.97 -17.55
N ALA A 392 2.06 -13.90 -16.65
CA ALA A 392 2.24 -13.87 -15.19
C ALA A 392 1.63 -15.11 -14.50
N ASP A 393 1.43 -16.18 -15.25
CA ASP A 393 0.80 -17.41 -14.81
C ASP A 393 1.74 -18.26 -13.93
N PRO A 394 1.20 -19.03 -13.00
CA PRO A 394 1.96 -19.99 -12.21
C PRO A 394 2.36 -21.19 -13.06
N TYR A 395 3.64 -21.27 -13.47
CA TYR A 395 4.17 -22.43 -14.20
C TYR A 395 4.33 -23.64 -13.30
N LEU A 396 3.46 -24.63 -13.45
CA LEU A 396 3.64 -25.96 -12.86
C LEU A 396 4.46 -26.83 -13.81
N ARG A 397 5.77 -26.94 -13.55
CA ARG A 397 6.62 -27.89 -14.28
C ARG A 397 6.49 -29.27 -13.65
N ARG A 398 6.15 -30.30 -14.44
CA ARG A 398 6.29 -31.70 -14.01
C ARG A 398 7.79 -32.05 -13.96
N ILE A 399 8.41 -31.84 -12.77
CA ILE A 399 9.83 -32.19 -12.54
C ILE A 399 9.92 -33.58 -11.88
N ILE A 400 8.88 -34.01 -11.15
CA ILE A 400 8.86 -35.27 -10.42
C ILE A 400 8.33 -36.36 -11.34
N ASP A 401 9.15 -37.34 -11.65
CA ASP A 401 8.77 -38.60 -12.28
C ASP A 401 8.26 -39.57 -11.19
N TRP A 402 6.95 -39.53 -10.96
CA TRP A 402 6.29 -40.37 -9.94
C TRP A 402 6.47 -41.87 -10.21
N GLY A 403 6.81 -42.29 -11.43
CA GLY A 403 7.15 -43.66 -11.75
C GLY A 403 8.47 -44.14 -11.13
N LYS A 404 9.38 -43.20 -10.85
CA LYS A 404 10.67 -43.50 -10.17
C LYS A 404 10.62 -43.38 -8.66
N VAL A 405 9.61 -42.71 -8.09
CA VAL A 405 9.46 -42.53 -6.63
C VAL A 405 8.81 -43.75 -5.98
N ASN A 406 8.06 -44.55 -6.77
CA ASN A 406 7.34 -45.75 -6.30
C ASN A 406 8.03 -47.08 -6.73
N ALA A 407 9.24 -47.00 -7.29
CA ALA A 407 10.08 -48.14 -7.60
C ALA A 407 11.19 -48.30 -6.55
#